data_b37c0c1c9d70d13dc807088cbe0a55ee
#
_entry.id   b37c0c1c9d70d13dc807088cbe0a55ee
#
_cell.length_a   1.000
_cell.length_b   1.000
_cell.length_c   1.000
_cell.angle_alpha   90.00
_cell.angle_beta   90.00
_cell.angle_gamma   90.00
#
_symmetry.space_group_name_H-M   'P 1'
#
loop_
_entity.id
_entity.type
_entity.pdbx_description
1 polymer ?
#
loop_
_entity_poly.entity_id
_entity_poly.type
_entity_poly.pdbx_seq_one_letter_code
_entity_poly.pdbx_strand_id
1 'polypeptide(L)'
;MRRPFALALLAAGCANVQPVVAPTSAVDPNDAYVSVTFNRSSGRGFAFELHSKDGKAYYLSLGDRSANNAEDQTVAIEVPPGTYAVTHWVTYVGKAIEERQPNENKVLAKPFTLQAGSVAYLGVFDVQQAKRADMNYYSIKPYVGTRDEAHKMLAAAYP
;
A
#
# COMPACT_ATOMS: atom_id res chain seq x y z
N MET A 1 -14.85 -4.45 -50.17
CA MET A 1 -14.91 -3.69 -48.90
C MET A 1 -14.11 -4.44 -47.84
N ARG A 2 -12.87 -3.99 -47.52
CA ARG A 2 -12.00 -4.60 -46.51
C ARG A 2 -12.17 -3.80 -45.23
N ARG A 3 -12.66 -4.42 -44.13
CA ARG A 3 -12.75 -3.83 -42.80
C ARG A 3 -11.37 -3.91 -42.12
N PRO A 4 -10.83 -2.81 -41.62
CA PRO A 4 -9.61 -2.87 -40.80
C PRO A 4 -9.97 -3.45 -39.43
N PHE A 5 -9.29 -4.54 -39.07
CA PHE A 5 -9.25 -5.02 -37.67
C PHE A 5 -8.41 -4.04 -36.86
N ALA A 6 -9.04 -3.30 -35.99
CA ALA A 6 -8.32 -2.52 -34.98
C ALA A 6 -7.80 -3.48 -33.92
N LEU A 7 -6.49 -3.69 -33.92
CA LEU A 7 -5.78 -4.41 -32.86
C LEU A 7 -5.72 -3.50 -31.63
N ALA A 8 -6.59 -3.76 -30.65
CA ALA A 8 -6.50 -3.11 -29.35
C ALA A 8 -5.24 -3.65 -28.65
N LEU A 9 -4.16 -2.87 -28.63
CA LEU A 9 -3.01 -3.10 -27.77
C LEU A 9 -3.50 -2.94 -26.32
N LEU A 10 -3.70 -4.06 -25.63
CA LEU A 10 -3.76 -4.11 -24.17
C LEU A 10 -2.37 -3.72 -23.66
N ALA A 11 -2.22 -2.46 -23.28
CA ALA A 11 -1.08 -2.01 -22.51
C ALA A 11 -1.19 -2.72 -21.16
N ALA A 12 -0.44 -3.82 -20.97
CA ALA A 12 -0.15 -4.39 -19.67
C ALA A 12 0.62 -3.32 -18.89
N GLY A 13 -0.11 -2.53 -18.09
CA GLY A 13 0.49 -1.54 -17.20
C GLY A 13 1.38 -2.28 -16.23
N CYS A 14 2.70 -2.16 -16.39
CA CYS A 14 3.62 -2.52 -15.33
C CYS A 14 3.20 -1.74 -14.10
N ALA A 15 2.79 -2.45 -13.04
CA ALA A 15 2.52 -1.83 -11.76
C ALA A 15 3.84 -1.22 -11.27
N ASN A 16 3.97 0.10 -11.40
CA ASN A 16 5.08 0.84 -10.83
C ASN A 16 4.85 0.90 -9.31
N VAL A 17 5.39 -0.08 -8.60
CA VAL A 17 5.47 -0.02 -7.15
C VAL A 17 6.38 1.17 -6.81
N GLN A 18 5.81 2.19 -6.18
CA GLN A 18 6.55 3.38 -5.77
C GLN A 18 7.65 2.97 -4.79
N PRO A 19 8.82 3.59 -4.86
CA PRO A 19 9.84 3.37 -3.85
C PRO A 19 9.32 3.83 -2.48
N VAL A 20 9.59 3.02 -1.47
CA VAL A 20 9.36 3.41 -0.07
C VAL A 20 10.32 4.55 0.27
N VAL A 21 9.81 5.59 0.91
CA VAL A 21 10.61 6.71 1.41
C VAL A 21 11.63 6.18 2.42
N ALA A 22 12.90 6.47 2.21
CA ALA A 22 13.92 6.10 3.19
C ALA A 22 13.79 6.97 4.45
N PRO A 23 14.04 6.43 5.67
CA PRO A 23 13.93 7.18 6.92
C PRO A 23 14.76 8.48 6.97
N THR A 24 15.84 8.53 6.20
CA THR A 24 16.75 9.68 6.10
C THR A 24 16.49 10.58 4.90
N SER A 25 15.44 10.31 4.12
CA SER A 25 15.10 11.15 2.98
C SER A 25 14.62 12.52 3.44
N ALA A 26 15.08 13.55 2.73
CA ALA A 26 14.51 14.88 2.91
C ALA A 26 13.03 14.88 2.47
N VAL A 27 12.19 15.50 3.26
CA VAL A 27 10.76 15.69 2.95
C VAL A 27 10.63 16.80 1.91
N ASP A 28 9.99 16.52 0.78
CA ASP A 28 9.61 17.56 -0.17
C ASP A 28 8.33 18.26 0.34
N PRO A 29 8.37 19.57 0.62
CA PRO A 29 7.19 20.29 1.11
C PRO A 29 6.07 20.44 0.05
N ASN A 30 6.35 20.16 -1.22
CA ASN A 30 5.38 20.22 -2.31
C ASN A 30 4.62 18.90 -2.50
N ASP A 31 5.14 17.80 -2.00
CA ASP A 31 4.51 16.50 -2.05
C ASP A 31 3.75 16.18 -0.77
N ALA A 32 3.02 15.09 -0.79
CA ALA A 32 2.31 14.54 0.35
C ALA A 32 2.78 13.09 0.60
N TYR A 33 2.50 12.58 1.78
CA TYR A 33 2.98 11.26 2.18
C TYR A 33 1.84 10.41 2.73
N VAL A 34 1.85 9.13 2.37
CA VAL A 34 0.95 8.13 2.97
C VAL A 34 1.79 7.10 3.68
N SER A 35 1.49 6.84 4.93
CA SER A 35 2.21 5.90 5.77
C SER A 35 1.28 4.87 6.41
N VAL A 36 1.82 3.69 6.68
CA VAL A 36 1.13 2.58 7.34
C VAL A 36 2.15 1.76 8.13
N THR A 37 1.71 1.13 9.20
CA THR A 37 2.47 0.08 9.89
C THR A 37 1.82 -1.26 9.63
N PHE A 38 2.61 -2.22 9.17
CA PHE A 38 2.20 -3.61 9.03
C PHE A 38 2.88 -4.46 10.09
N ASN A 39 2.07 -5.16 10.88
CA ASN A 39 2.55 -6.28 11.68
C ASN A 39 2.59 -7.51 10.76
N ARG A 40 3.78 -8.06 10.55
CA ARG A 40 4.01 -9.07 9.54
C ARG A 40 4.06 -10.46 10.12
N SER A 41 3.13 -11.30 9.72
CA SER A 41 3.16 -12.74 10.02
C SER A 41 3.37 -13.64 8.78
N SER A 42 3.44 -13.09 7.56
CA SER A 42 3.61 -13.87 6.34
C SER A 42 4.87 -13.52 5.57
N GLY A 43 5.45 -14.51 4.88
CA GLY A 43 6.67 -14.38 4.07
C GLY A 43 6.48 -13.76 2.68
N ARG A 44 5.27 -13.38 2.27
CA ARG A 44 4.97 -12.77 0.96
C ARG A 44 4.95 -11.25 1.04
N GLY A 45 5.29 -10.60 -0.06
CA GLY A 45 5.10 -9.18 -0.23
C GLY A 45 3.62 -8.82 -0.14
N PHE A 46 3.32 -7.70 0.52
CA PHE A 46 1.98 -7.19 0.68
C PHE A 46 1.96 -5.68 0.48
N ALA A 47 0.90 -5.15 -0.15
CA ALA A 47 0.69 -3.72 -0.28
C ALA A 47 -0.79 -3.34 -0.24
N PHE A 48 -1.07 -2.13 0.21
CA PHE A 48 -2.32 -1.46 -0.11
C PHE A 48 -2.18 -0.75 -1.46
N GLU A 49 -3.21 -0.90 -2.29
CA GLU A 49 -3.36 -0.15 -3.53
C GLU A 49 -4.27 1.05 -3.28
N LEU A 50 -3.70 2.24 -3.41
CA LEU A 50 -4.43 3.50 -3.34
C LEU A 50 -4.74 3.99 -4.75
N HIS A 51 -5.93 4.50 -4.94
CA HIS A 51 -6.28 5.22 -6.15
C HIS A 51 -6.49 6.69 -5.85
N SER A 52 -5.88 7.53 -6.68
CA SER A 52 -6.18 8.96 -6.72
C SER A 52 -7.52 9.19 -7.43
N LYS A 53 -8.10 10.37 -7.25
CA LYS A 53 -9.38 10.75 -7.89
C LYS A 53 -9.34 10.67 -9.42
N ASP A 54 -8.19 10.89 -10.03
CA ASP A 54 -7.94 10.77 -11.48
C ASP A 54 -7.63 9.33 -11.94
N GLY A 55 -7.73 8.35 -11.03
CA GLY A 55 -7.62 6.92 -11.33
C GLY A 55 -6.19 6.38 -11.35
N LYS A 56 -5.18 7.16 -10.96
CA LYS A 56 -3.80 6.69 -10.87
C LYS A 56 -3.62 5.81 -9.64
N ALA A 57 -2.97 4.66 -9.81
CA ALA A 57 -2.69 3.71 -8.74
C ALA A 57 -1.33 3.96 -8.10
N TYR A 58 -1.29 3.81 -6.77
CA TYR A 58 -0.08 3.89 -5.93
C TYR A 58 -0.07 2.69 -4.99
N TYR A 59 1.11 2.14 -4.72
CA TYR A 59 1.25 0.93 -3.90
C TYR A 59 2.04 1.24 -2.63
N LEU A 60 1.37 1.21 -1.51
CA LEU A 60 1.96 1.34 -0.18
C LEU A 60 2.41 -0.05 0.27
N SER A 61 3.66 -0.37 0.00
CA SER A 61 4.21 -1.72 0.01
C SER A 61 5.21 -1.92 1.13
N LEU A 62 5.22 -3.11 1.72
CA LEU A 62 6.25 -3.55 2.68
C LEU A 62 7.67 -3.65 2.09
N GLY A 63 7.82 -3.57 0.77
CA GLY A 63 9.10 -3.84 0.10
C GLY A 63 9.49 -5.33 0.15
N ASP A 64 10.55 -5.64 -0.58
CA ASP A 64 11.05 -7.02 -0.78
C ASP A 64 11.94 -7.49 0.38
N ARG A 65 11.59 -7.19 1.62
CA ARG A 65 12.39 -7.66 2.74
C ARG A 65 12.10 -9.14 3.00
N SER A 66 13.19 -9.91 3.07
CA SER A 66 13.19 -11.37 3.26
C SER A 66 12.26 -11.80 4.40
N ALA A 67 11.59 -12.93 4.19
CA ALA A 67 10.53 -13.52 4.98
C ALA A 67 10.80 -13.76 6.49
N ASN A 68 11.98 -13.42 7.00
CA ASN A 68 12.42 -13.83 8.33
C ASN A 68 12.24 -12.76 9.42
N ASN A 69 11.79 -11.55 9.09
CA ASN A 69 11.59 -10.52 10.09
C ASN A 69 10.09 -10.37 10.37
N ALA A 70 9.64 -11.03 11.45
CA ALA A 70 8.30 -10.88 12.03
C ALA A 70 8.17 -9.56 12.84
N GLU A 71 8.83 -8.49 12.40
CA GLU A 71 8.81 -7.20 13.08
C GLU A 71 7.79 -6.27 12.42
N ASP A 72 7.19 -5.41 13.24
CA ASP A 72 6.35 -4.31 12.76
C ASP A 72 7.16 -3.42 11.81
N GLN A 73 6.60 -3.16 10.64
CA GLN A 73 7.24 -2.31 9.64
C GLN A 73 6.37 -1.11 9.32
N THR A 74 6.86 0.07 9.66
CA THR A 74 6.26 1.33 9.22
C THR A 74 6.89 1.74 7.91
N VAL A 75 6.04 1.95 6.92
CA VAL A 75 6.45 2.35 5.56
C VAL A 75 5.70 3.61 5.14
N ALA A 76 6.33 4.43 4.31
CA ALA A 76 5.71 5.59 3.70
C ALA A 76 6.03 5.63 2.20
N ILE A 77 5.12 6.18 1.43
CA ILE A 77 5.32 6.53 0.02
C ILE A 77 5.03 8.01 -0.18
N GLU A 78 5.72 8.60 -1.13
CA GLU A 78 5.47 9.95 -1.62
C GLU A 78 4.39 9.91 -2.71
N VAL A 79 3.46 10.84 -2.63
CA VAL A 79 2.36 11.00 -3.60
C VAL A 79 2.08 12.48 -3.83
N PRO A 80 1.61 12.90 -5.00
CA PRO A 80 1.17 14.28 -5.20
C PRO A 80 0.04 14.68 -4.22
N PRO A 81 -0.09 15.94 -3.85
CA PRO A 81 -1.28 16.41 -3.14
C PRO A 81 -2.56 16.06 -3.90
N GLY A 82 -3.58 15.56 -3.20
CA GLY A 82 -4.79 15.11 -3.87
C GLY A 82 -5.73 14.30 -2.98
N THR A 83 -6.75 13.72 -3.59
CA THR A 83 -7.72 12.85 -2.89
C THR A 83 -7.48 11.39 -3.28
N TYR A 84 -7.39 10.54 -2.28
CA TYR A 84 -7.04 9.13 -2.38
C TYR A 84 -8.03 8.25 -1.64
N ALA A 85 -8.12 6.99 -2.04
CA ALA A 85 -8.80 5.94 -1.28
C ALA A 85 -8.03 4.63 -1.41
N VAL A 86 -8.01 3.80 -0.36
CA VAL A 86 -7.50 2.44 -0.43
C VAL A 86 -8.56 1.56 -1.08
N THR A 87 -8.34 1.16 -2.33
CA THR A 87 -9.33 0.42 -3.12
C THR A 87 -9.12 -1.09 -3.10
N HIS A 88 -7.88 -1.52 -3.01
CA HIS A 88 -7.50 -2.93 -3.01
C HIS A 88 -6.34 -3.17 -2.05
N TRP A 89 -6.12 -4.44 -1.78
CA TRP A 89 -4.85 -4.94 -1.30
C TRP A 89 -4.30 -5.95 -2.32
N VAL A 90 -2.98 -6.07 -2.36
CA VAL A 90 -2.29 -6.96 -3.27
C VAL A 90 -1.23 -7.77 -2.55
N THR A 91 -0.99 -8.99 -3.04
CA THR A 91 0.23 -9.74 -2.71
C THR A 91 1.12 -9.80 -3.92
N TYR A 92 2.43 -9.84 -3.70
CA TYR A 92 3.39 -9.87 -4.78
C TYR A 92 4.64 -10.68 -4.43
N VAL A 93 5.31 -11.18 -5.47
CA VAL A 93 6.64 -11.79 -5.38
C VAL A 93 7.56 -11.06 -6.34
N GLY A 94 8.64 -10.49 -5.82
CA GLY A 94 9.47 -9.58 -6.59
C GLY A 94 8.67 -8.38 -7.08
N LYS A 95 8.50 -8.23 -8.40
CA LYS A 95 7.69 -7.15 -9.02
C LYS A 95 6.35 -7.63 -9.58
N ALA A 96 6.05 -8.91 -9.48
CA ALA A 96 4.84 -9.50 -10.01
C ALA A 96 3.72 -9.51 -8.97
N ILE A 97 2.59 -8.88 -9.28
CA ILE A 97 1.37 -9.01 -8.48
C ILE A 97 0.82 -10.42 -8.71
N GLU A 98 0.68 -11.19 -7.63
CA GLU A 98 0.10 -12.54 -7.66
C GLU A 98 -1.40 -12.52 -7.40
N GLU A 99 -1.84 -11.65 -6.50
CA GLU A 99 -3.23 -11.57 -6.08
C GLU A 99 -3.63 -10.12 -5.88
N ARG A 100 -4.83 -9.76 -6.27
CA ARG A 100 -5.42 -8.43 -6.11
C ARG A 100 -6.86 -8.60 -5.64
N GLN A 101 -7.17 -8.10 -4.45
CA GLN A 101 -8.48 -8.22 -3.83
C GLN A 101 -9.06 -6.84 -3.49
N PRO A 102 -10.37 -6.64 -3.66
CA PRO A 102 -11.03 -5.41 -3.23
C PRO A 102 -10.84 -5.16 -1.73
N ASN A 103 -10.68 -3.90 -1.36
CA ASN A 103 -10.65 -3.52 0.04
C ASN A 103 -12.07 -3.46 0.60
N GLU A 104 -12.43 -4.42 1.44
CA GLU A 104 -13.74 -4.50 2.10
C GLU A 104 -13.83 -3.64 3.37
N ASN A 105 -12.71 -3.08 3.84
CA ASN A 105 -12.70 -2.22 5.02
C ASN A 105 -13.30 -0.85 4.68
N LYS A 106 -14.53 -0.63 5.12
CA LYS A 106 -15.30 0.59 4.84
C LYS A 106 -14.65 1.87 5.37
N VAL A 107 -13.79 1.79 6.37
CA VAL A 107 -13.07 2.95 6.92
C VAL A 107 -11.91 3.33 5.97
N LEU A 108 -11.09 2.35 5.58
CA LEU A 108 -9.98 2.57 4.64
C LEU A 108 -10.45 2.95 3.22
N ALA A 109 -11.61 2.46 2.82
CA ALA A 109 -12.18 2.78 1.51
C ALA A 109 -12.75 4.20 1.42
N LYS A 110 -12.89 4.91 2.56
CA LYS A 110 -13.31 6.31 2.52
C LYS A 110 -12.22 7.18 1.90
N PRO A 111 -12.59 8.06 0.96
CA PRO A 111 -11.63 9.01 0.42
C PRO A 111 -11.09 9.95 1.50
N PHE A 112 -9.80 10.25 1.41
CA PHE A 112 -9.11 11.23 2.25
C PHE A 112 -8.31 12.18 1.37
N THR A 113 -8.16 13.42 1.80
CA THR A 113 -7.46 14.46 1.04
C THR A 113 -6.15 14.80 1.72
N LEU A 114 -5.09 14.85 0.92
CA LEU A 114 -3.74 15.23 1.31
C LEU A 114 -3.39 16.59 0.75
N GLN A 115 -2.87 17.45 1.59
CA GLN A 115 -2.27 18.72 1.20
C GLN A 115 -0.76 18.56 1.05
N ALA A 116 -0.12 19.46 0.33
CA ALA A 116 1.34 19.53 0.25
C ALA A 116 1.95 19.60 1.65
N GLY A 117 3.04 18.87 1.88
CA GLY A 117 3.73 18.75 3.16
C GLY A 117 2.97 17.93 4.23
N SER A 118 1.82 17.32 3.90
CA SER A 118 1.05 16.54 4.86
C SER A 118 1.39 15.05 4.83
N VAL A 119 1.20 14.38 5.98
CA VAL A 119 1.32 12.92 6.12
C VAL A 119 -0.02 12.35 6.55
N ALA A 120 -0.57 11.40 5.80
CA ALA A 120 -1.67 10.57 6.26
C ALA A 120 -1.13 9.24 6.79
N TYR A 121 -1.38 8.95 8.04
CA TYR A 121 -1.10 7.64 8.63
C TYR A 121 -2.37 6.79 8.65
N LEU A 122 -2.35 5.67 7.94
CA LEU A 122 -3.52 4.80 7.78
C LEU A 122 -3.78 3.89 8.99
N GLY A 123 -2.81 3.75 9.88
CA GLY A 123 -2.91 2.91 11.07
C GLY A 123 -1.97 1.70 11.05
N VAL A 124 -2.21 0.79 11.99
CA VAL A 124 -1.49 -0.50 12.12
C VAL A 124 -2.39 -1.62 11.62
N PHE A 125 -1.83 -2.51 10.81
CA PHE A 125 -2.56 -3.65 10.26
C PHE A 125 -1.81 -4.94 10.49
N ASP A 126 -2.52 -5.91 11.06
CA ASP A 126 -2.07 -7.28 11.21
C ASP A 126 -2.40 -8.05 9.93
N VAL A 127 -1.36 -8.49 9.21
CA VAL A 127 -1.49 -9.22 7.95
C VAL A 127 -1.12 -10.67 8.17
N GLN A 128 -2.12 -11.55 8.17
CA GLN A 128 -1.95 -12.97 8.40
C GLN A 128 -2.28 -13.77 7.14
N GLN A 129 -1.38 -14.66 6.76
CA GLN A 129 -1.66 -15.66 5.75
C GLN A 129 -2.23 -16.91 6.42
N ALA A 130 -3.44 -17.29 6.06
CA ALA A 130 -4.04 -18.56 6.45
C ALA A 130 -4.12 -19.49 5.25
N LYS A 131 -3.76 -20.77 5.44
CA LYS A 131 -3.93 -21.81 4.43
C LYS A 131 -5.19 -22.61 4.74
N ARG A 132 -6.12 -22.68 3.79
CA ARG A 132 -7.32 -23.53 3.91
C ARG A 132 -7.43 -24.39 2.66
N ALA A 133 -7.26 -25.69 2.82
CA ALA A 133 -7.12 -26.66 1.72
C ALA A 133 -5.97 -26.24 0.79
N ASP A 134 -6.21 -26.03 -0.49
CA ASP A 134 -5.21 -25.68 -1.50
C ASP A 134 -5.13 -24.17 -1.79
N MET A 135 -5.91 -23.36 -1.06
CA MET A 135 -5.94 -21.91 -1.28
C MET A 135 -5.29 -21.15 -0.11
N ASN A 136 -4.55 -20.10 -0.47
CA ASN A 136 -4.04 -19.14 0.50
C ASN A 136 -5.07 -18.05 0.72
N TYR A 137 -5.37 -17.75 1.97
CA TYR A 137 -6.24 -16.66 2.36
C TYR A 137 -5.41 -15.62 3.13
N TYR A 138 -5.69 -14.36 2.88
CA TYR A 138 -5.12 -13.28 3.66
C TYR A 138 -6.18 -12.67 4.54
N SER A 139 -5.88 -12.54 5.82
CA SER A 139 -6.68 -11.79 6.76
C SER A 139 -5.96 -10.51 7.10
N ILE A 140 -6.62 -9.38 6.86
CA ILE A 140 -6.10 -8.06 7.18
C ILE A 140 -6.98 -7.49 8.26
N LYS A 141 -6.43 -7.38 9.45
CA LYS A 141 -7.13 -6.85 10.61
C LYS A 141 -6.52 -5.52 11.02
N PRO A 142 -7.31 -4.44 11.15
CA PRO A 142 -6.80 -3.23 11.77
C PRO A 142 -6.46 -3.53 13.22
N TYR A 143 -5.26 -3.14 13.64
CA TYR A 143 -4.91 -3.12 15.05
C TYR A 143 -5.49 -1.86 15.67
N VAL A 144 -6.27 -2.04 16.72
CA VAL A 144 -6.90 -0.93 17.43
C VAL A 144 -5.91 -0.42 18.47
N GLY A 145 -4.98 0.41 18.04
CA GLY A 145 -4.06 1.15 18.91
C GLY A 145 -4.54 2.56 19.19
N THR A 146 -3.89 3.21 20.11
CA THR A 146 -4.10 4.64 20.40
C THR A 146 -3.42 5.51 19.34
N ARG A 147 -3.89 6.76 19.20
CA ARG A 147 -3.24 7.74 18.33
C ARG A 147 -1.78 7.99 18.72
N ASP A 148 -1.49 7.94 20.02
CA ASP A 148 -0.14 8.17 20.55
C ASP A 148 0.82 7.03 20.20
N GLU A 149 0.35 5.78 20.20
CA GLU A 149 1.13 4.63 19.72
C GLU A 149 1.43 4.76 18.23
N ALA A 150 0.44 5.14 17.41
CA ALA A 150 0.62 5.40 16.00
C ALA A 150 1.66 6.49 15.72
N HIS A 151 1.61 7.60 16.47
CA HIS A 151 2.61 8.67 16.38
C HIS A 151 4.01 8.20 16.77
N LYS A 152 4.13 7.40 17.85
CA LYS A 152 5.42 6.82 18.25
C LYS A 152 6.01 5.91 17.19
N MET A 153 5.20 5.04 16.60
CA MET A 153 5.64 4.14 15.50
C MET A 153 6.13 4.93 14.28
N LEU A 154 5.38 5.96 13.89
CA LEU A 154 5.75 6.81 12.77
C LEU A 154 7.05 7.58 13.05
N ALA A 155 7.15 8.21 14.22
CA ALA A 155 8.34 8.97 14.64
C ALA A 155 9.58 8.07 14.83
N ALA A 156 9.42 6.82 15.24
CA ALA A 156 10.52 5.87 15.35
C ALA A 156 11.04 5.42 13.97
N ALA A 157 10.16 5.33 12.97
CA ALA A 157 10.53 4.94 11.61
C ALA A 157 11.07 6.10 10.77
N TYR A 158 10.59 7.32 11.03
CA TYR A 158 10.93 8.56 10.31
C TYR A 158 11.23 9.68 11.33
N PRO A 159 12.45 9.67 11.92
CA PRO A 159 12.88 10.61 12.94
C PRO A 159 13.06 12.05 12.43
#